data_480aac3852e1f9bb2f5bec114aaa49ba
#
_entry.id   480aac3852e1f9bb2f5bec114aaa49ba
#
_cell.length_a   1.000
_cell.length_b   1.000
_cell.length_c   1.000
_cell.angle_alpha   90.00
_cell.angle_beta   90.00
_cell.angle_gamma   90.00
#
_symmetry.space_group_name_H-M   'P 1'
#
loop_
_entity.id
_entity.type
_entity.pdbx_description
1 polymer ?
#
loop_
_entity_poly.entity_id
_entity_poly.type
_entity_poly.pdbx_seq_one_letter_code
_entity_poly.pdbx_strand_id
1 'polypeptide(L)'
;MDKTINQKAWFLVLPVFLIVAFSAILPLMTVVNYSMQDTFGNNQFFWNGVGWFKELLDPSTDLGGRFLASLGRNLFFSAVILAIEVPLGIVVALSMPREGWSVAACLVILALPLLIPWNVVGTIWQIFGRPDIGLLGYVLNSIGINYNYVSNEFDAWATVIVMDVWHWTSLVALLCYAGLKSIPDAYYQAAQIDGASRWAVFSAIQLPKMNRVLLIAVLLRFMDSFMIYTEPFVVTGGGPGNSTTFVSIELVKIALGQFDVGKAAALSIVYNLIIIIVCWVFYTVMTNVGAERVPEKGVA
;
A
#
# COMPACT_ATOMS: atom_id res chain seq x y z
N MET A 1 -36.98 -11.62 11.06
CA MET A 1 -37.44 -10.32 10.53
C MET A 1 -36.96 -10.24 9.10
N ASP A 2 -37.86 -10.51 8.15
CA ASP A 2 -37.57 -10.34 6.73
C ASP A 2 -37.35 -8.84 6.43
N LYS A 3 -36.13 -8.49 6.05
CA LYS A 3 -35.86 -7.15 5.53
C LYS A 3 -36.59 -7.03 4.20
N THR A 4 -37.67 -6.28 4.17
CA THR A 4 -38.33 -5.88 2.93
C THR A 4 -37.30 -5.19 2.04
N ILE A 5 -36.87 -5.88 0.99
CA ILE A 5 -35.95 -5.33 -0.02
C ILE A 5 -36.71 -4.20 -0.73
N ASN A 6 -36.32 -2.98 -0.47
CA ASN A 6 -36.95 -1.81 -1.11
C ASN A 6 -36.48 -1.76 -2.59
N GLN A 7 -37.25 -2.34 -3.47
CA GLN A 7 -36.94 -2.40 -4.91
C GLN A 7 -36.72 -1.00 -5.54
N LYS A 8 -37.35 0.05 -4.99
CA LYS A 8 -37.15 1.43 -5.46
C LYS A 8 -35.74 1.97 -5.17
N ALA A 9 -35.04 1.41 -4.18
CA ALA A 9 -33.67 1.80 -3.89
C ALA A 9 -32.70 1.44 -5.02
N TRP A 10 -33.01 0.40 -5.81
CA TRP A 10 -32.18 0.03 -6.97
C TRP A 10 -32.10 1.13 -8.03
N PHE A 11 -33.15 1.92 -8.23
CA PHE A 11 -33.14 3.03 -9.17
C PHE A 11 -32.17 4.14 -8.78
N LEU A 12 -31.86 4.30 -7.49
CA LEU A 12 -30.86 5.26 -7.02
C LEU A 12 -29.43 4.76 -7.21
N VAL A 13 -29.23 3.44 -7.12
CA VAL A 13 -27.90 2.81 -7.29
C VAL A 13 -27.59 2.53 -8.75
N LEU A 14 -28.61 2.31 -9.58
CA LEU A 14 -28.46 1.91 -10.98
C LEU A 14 -27.55 2.84 -11.82
N PRO A 15 -27.66 4.18 -11.77
CA PRO A 15 -26.79 5.06 -12.55
C PRO A 15 -25.32 4.90 -12.17
N VAL A 16 -25.02 4.84 -10.86
CA VAL A 16 -23.65 4.63 -10.36
C VAL A 16 -23.15 3.25 -10.76
N PHE A 17 -23.97 2.22 -10.63
CA PHE A 17 -23.62 0.86 -11.02
C PHE A 17 -23.30 0.77 -12.51
N LEU A 18 -24.09 1.40 -13.40
CA LEU A 18 -23.85 1.41 -14.84
C LEU A 18 -22.54 2.12 -15.18
N ILE A 19 -22.25 3.27 -14.56
CA ILE A 19 -21.00 4.00 -14.81
C ILE A 19 -19.81 3.16 -14.37
N VAL A 20 -19.86 2.58 -13.16
CA VAL A 20 -18.78 1.74 -12.62
C VAL A 20 -18.59 0.48 -13.46
N ALA A 21 -19.69 -0.20 -13.83
CA ALA A 21 -19.62 -1.39 -14.67
C ALA A 21 -19.00 -1.08 -16.04
N PHE A 22 -19.42 0.00 -16.67
CA PHE A 22 -18.87 0.43 -17.96
C PHE A 22 -17.38 0.78 -17.84
N SER A 23 -16.99 1.54 -16.82
CA SER A 23 -15.60 1.96 -16.58
C SER A 23 -14.67 0.81 -16.19
N ALA A 24 -15.20 -0.27 -15.60
CA ALA A 24 -14.39 -1.42 -15.17
C ALA A 24 -14.37 -2.53 -16.25
N ILE A 25 -15.53 -2.88 -16.80
CA ILE A 25 -15.65 -4.04 -17.68
C ILE A 25 -14.94 -3.82 -19.03
N LEU A 26 -15.12 -2.66 -19.66
CA LEU A 26 -14.51 -2.40 -20.97
C LEU A 26 -12.97 -2.40 -20.92
N PRO A 27 -12.30 -1.69 -19.99
CA PRO A 27 -10.84 -1.79 -19.88
C PRO A 27 -10.38 -3.21 -19.56
N LEU A 28 -11.07 -3.93 -18.68
CA LEU A 28 -10.71 -5.30 -18.35
C LEU A 28 -10.81 -6.24 -19.56
N MET A 29 -11.89 -6.14 -20.35
CA MET A 29 -12.04 -6.90 -21.58
C MET A 29 -10.93 -6.57 -22.59
N THR A 30 -10.55 -5.30 -22.69
CA THR A 30 -9.45 -4.87 -23.54
C THR A 30 -8.13 -5.47 -23.12
N VAL A 31 -7.81 -5.43 -21.83
CA VAL A 31 -6.59 -6.03 -21.27
C VAL A 31 -6.56 -7.54 -21.49
N VAL A 32 -7.68 -8.24 -21.25
CA VAL A 32 -7.79 -9.69 -21.51
C VAL A 32 -7.57 -9.98 -23.00
N ASN A 33 -8.15 -9.18 -23.89
CA ASN A 33 -7.97 -9.36 -25.32
C ASN A 33 -6.50 -9.18 -25.75
N TYR A 34 -5.84 -8.10 -25.32
CA TYR A 34 -4.43 -7.87 -25.60
C TYR A 34 -3.50 -8.92 -24.99
N SER A 35 -3.81 -9.47 -23.83
CA SER A 35 -2.98 -10.49 -23.19
C SER A 35 -2.87 -11.80 -23.99
N MET A 36 -3.80 -12.02 -24.90
CA MET A 36 -3.82 -13.18 -25.81
C MET A 36 -3.25 -12.87 -27.20
N GLN A 37 -2.74 -11.66 -27.40
CA GLN A 37 -2.22 -11.21 -28.69
C GLN A 37 -0.74 -10.84 -28.58
N ASP A 38 -0.02 -11.09 -29.64
CA ASP A 38 1.30 -10.52 -29.90
C ASP A 38 1.09 -9.19 -30.63
N THR A 39 1.56 -8.11 -30.00
CA THR A 39 1.42 -6.76 -30.52
C THR A 39 2.75 -6.34 -31.10
N PHE A 40 2.89 -6.53 -32.40
CA PHE A 40 4.07 -6.05 -33.13
C PHE A 40 3.86 -4.60 -33.56
N GLY A 41 4.94 -3.81 -33.60
CA GLY A 41 4.86 -2.41 -34.02
C GLY A 41 4.01 -2.21 -35.28
N ASN A 42 3.47 -1.03 -35.54
CA ASN A 42 2.53 -0.71 -36.62
C ASN A 42 1.10 -1.28 -36.49
N ASN A 43 0.61 -1.45 -35.26
CA ASN A 43 -0.75 -1.94 -34.99
C ASN A 43 -1.07 -3.31 -35.63
N GLN A 44 -0.09 -4.20 -35.69
CA GLN A 44 -0.33 -5.57 -36.10
C GLN A 44 -0.55 -6.43 -34.85
N PHE A 45 -1.64 -7.19 -34.85
CA PHE A 45 -2.06 -8.04 -33.76
C PHE A 45 -2.15 -9.49 -34.26
N PHE A 46 -1.35 -10.37 -33.68
CA PHE A 46 -1.35 -11.78 -33.97
C PHE A 46 -1.84 -12.57 -32.76
N TRP A 47 -2.63 -13.60 -32.98
CA TRP A 47 -3.13 -14.45 -31.90
C TRP A 47 -1.98 -15.26 -31.30
N ASN A 48 -1.68 -15.02 -30.02
CA ASN A 48 -0.66 -15.74 -29.24
C ASN A 48 -1.26 -16.70 -28.18
N GLY A 49 -2.57 -16.62 -27.95
CA GLY A 49 -3.25 -17.42 -26.92
C GLY A 49 -2.67 -17.20 -25.53
N VAL A 50 -2.24 -18.27 -24.89
CA VAL A 50 -1.63 -18.21 -23.53
C VAL A 50 -0.11 -18.15 -23.54
N GLY A 51 0.52 -17.84 -24.66
CA GLY A 51 1.98 -17.85 -24.80
C GLY A 51 2.67 -16.92 -23.80
N TRP A 52 2.20 -15.69 -23.65
CA TRP A 52 2.76 -14.71 -22.70
C TRP A 52 2.62 -15.14 -21.24
N PHE A 53 1.55 -15.83 -20.88
CA PHE A 53 1.37 -16.37 -19.52
C PHE A 53 2.36 -17.48 -19.23
N LYS A 54 2.67 -18.35 -20.20
CA LYS A 54 3.68 -19.38 -20.05
C LYS A 54 5.06 -18.77 -19.88
N GLU A 55 5.41 -17.80 -20.73
CA GLU A 55 6.69 -17.09 -20.66
C GLU A 55 6.85 -16.35 -19.33
N LEU A 56 5.79 -15.67 -18.85
CA LEU A 56 5.79 -14.92 -17.61
C LEU A 56 5.97 -15.81 -16.36
N LEU A 57 5.41 -17.02 -16.39
CA LEU A 57 5.49 -17.97 -15.27
C LEU A 57 6.73 -18.85 -15.31
N ASP A 58 7.50 -18.81 -16.37
CA ASP A 58 8.76 -19.55 -16.51
C ASP A 58 9.95 -18.68 -16.06
N PRO A 59 10.59 -19.00 -14.90
CA PRO A 59 11.71 -18.22 -14.39
C PRO A 59 12.95 -18.20 -15.31
N SER A 60 13.05 -19.13 -16.27
CA SER A 60 14.18 -19.23 -17.19
C SER A 60 14.10 -18.23 -18.34
N THR A 61 12.94 -17.65 -18.58
CA THR A 61 12.74 -16.61 -19.60
C THR A 61 13.13 -15.23 -19.08
N ASP A 62 13.45 -14.32 -19.98
CA ASP A 62 13.76 -12.93 -19.61
C ASP A 62 12.56 -12.25 -18.96
N LEU A 63 11.35 -12.44 -19.50
CA LEU A 63 10.11 -11.87 -18.95
C LEU A 63 9.79 -12.44 -17.56
N GLY A 64 9.83 -13.76 -17.41
CA GLY A 64 9.54 -14.44 -16.14
C GLY A 64 10.58 -14.12 -15.06
N GLY A 65 11.85 -14.10 -15.40
CA GLY A 65 12.92 -13.72 -14.48
C GLY A 65 12.78 -12.29 -13.97
N ARG A 66 12.50 -11.32 -14.87
CA ARG A 66 12.26 -9.91 -14.48
C ARG A 66 11.00 -9.76 -13.64
N PHE A 67 9.92 -10.44 -13.98
CA PHE A 67 8.69 -10.43 -13.21
C PHE A 67 8.90 -10.95 -11.79
N LEU A 68 9.50 -12.13 -11.62
CA LEU A 68 9.73 -12.71 -10.30
C LEU A 68 10.67 -11.86 -9.44
N ALA A 69 11.72 -11.30 -10.05
CA ALA A 69 12.61 -10.38 -9.35
C ALA A 69 11.89 -9.10 -8.89
N SER A 70 11.05 -8.51 -9.74
CA SER A 70 10.26 -7.33 -9.39
C SER A 70 9.17 -7.64 -8.35
N LEU A 71 8.54 -8.81 -8.42
CA LEU A 71 7.59 -9.30 -7.42
C LEU A 71 8.26 -9.50 -6.05
N GLY A 72 9.45 -10.07 -6.04
CA GLY A 72 10.25 -10.19 -4.82
C GLY A 72 10.55 -8.82 -4.17
N ARG A 73 10.88 -7.82 -4.98
CA ARG A 73 11.08 -6.43 -4.50
C ARG A 73 9.80 -5.84 -3.94
N ASN A 74 8.65 -6.04 -4.58
CA ASN A 74 7.35 -5.59 -4.05
C ASN A 74 7.05 -6.21 -2.69
N LEU A 75 7.20 -7.53 -2.55
CA LEU A 75 6.96 -8.23 -1.29
C LEU A 75 7.89 -7.74 -0.19
N PHE A 76 9.17 -7.60 -0.48
CA PHE A 76 10.16 -7.08 0.45
C PHE A 76 9.81 -5.65 0.88
N PHE A 77 9.52 -4.77 -0.08
CA PHE A 77 9.13 -3.39 0.20
C PHE A 77 7.91 -3.32 1.10
N SER A 78 6.82 -3.99 0.72
CA SER A 78 5.58 -4.00 1.51
C SER A 78 5.78 -4.54 2.92
N ALA A 79 6.59 -5.59 3.07
CA ALA A 79 6.91 -6.13 4.40
C ALA A 79 7.69 -5.13 5.26
N VAL A 80 8.71 -4.48 4.69
CA VAL A 80 9.56 -3.51 5.42
C VAL A 80 8.76 -2.27 5.83
N ILE A 81 8.01 -1.66 4.89
CA ILE A 81 7.26 -0.45 5.24
C ILE A 81 6.16 -0.74 6.26
N LEU A 82 5.42 -1.84 6.15
CA LEU A 82 4.41 -2.20 7.13
C LEU A 82 5.02 -2.47 8.51
N ALA A 83 6.20 -3.10 8.56
CA ALA A 83 6.92 -3.34 9.81
C ALA A 83 7.38 -2.04 10.50
N ILE A 84 7.55 -0.96 9.74
CA ILE A 84 7.93 0.37 10.27
C ILE A 84 6.69 1.23 10.53
N GLU A 85 5.81 1.38 9.55
CA GLU A 85 4.67 2.30 9.60
C GLU A 85 3.64 1.94 10.66
N VAL A 86 3.36 0.64 10.82
CA VAL A 86 2.32 0.22 11.76
C VAL A 86 2.74 0.50 13.21
N PRO A 87 3.93 0.08 13.69
CA PRO A 87 4.39 0.45 15.02
C PRO A 87 4.56 1.97 15.19
N LEU A 88 5.12 2.65 14.20
CA LEU A 88 5.33 4.10 14.26
C LEU A 88 3.99 4.85 14.33
N GLY A 89 3.01 4.48 13.52
CA GLY A 89 1.67 5.05 13.55
C GLY A 89 0.95 4.84 14.88
N ILE A 90 1.10 3.65 15.49
CA ILE A 90 0.57 3.37 16.84
C ILE A 90 1.25 4.27 17.87
N VAL A 91 2.59 4.40 17.85
CA VAL A 91 3.35 5.24 18.79
C VAL A 91 2.94 6.70 18.64
N VAL A 92 2.82 7.21 17.43
CA VAL A 92 2.33 8.57 17.15
C VAL A 92 0.92 8.75 17.70
N ALA A 93 0.00 7.84 17.42
CA ALA A 93 -1.38 7.90 17.91
C ALA A 93 -1.48 7.91 19.46
N LEU A 94 -0.67 7.08 20.14
CA LEU A 94 -0.58 7.03 21.60
C LEU A 94 0.02 8.30 22.21
N SER A 95 0.86 9.01 21.47
CA SER A 95 1.53 10.25 21.88
C SER A 95 0.66 11.49 21.67
N MET A 96 -0.47 11.36 20.97
CA MET A 96 -1.35 12.50 20.67
C MET A 96 -2.05 13.01 21.94
N PRO A 97 -2.26 14.34 22.02
CA PRO A 97 -3.02 14.93 23.12
C PRO A 97 -4.47 14.42 23.11
N ARG A 98 -5.05 14.33 24.32
CA ARG A 98 -6.41 13.81 24.48
C ARG A 98 -7.48 14.85 24.21
N GLU A 99 -7.22 16.12 24.55
CA GLU A 99 -8.20 17.22 24.50
C GLU A 99 -7.56 18.55 24.14
N GLY A 100 -8.39 19.51 23.79
CA GLY A 100 -7.98 20.88 23.53
C GLY A 100 -7.59 21.15 22.07
N TRP A 101 -7.17 22.39 21.81
CA TRP A 101 -6.79 22.84 20.47
C TRP A 101 -5.55 22.14 19.90
N SER A 102 -4.70 21.61 20.79
CA SER A 102 -3.50 20.85 20.43
C SER A 102 -3.84 19.58 19.63
N VAL A 103 -5.01 18.98 19.90
CA VAL A 103 -5.50 17.84 19.08
C VAL A 103 -5.69 18.26 17.63
N ALA A 104 -6.40 19.37 17.41
CA ALA A 104 -6.64 19.88 16.06
C ALA A 104 -5.33 20.24 15.35
N ALA A 105 -4.40 20.87 16.04
CA ALA A 105 -3.09 21.19 15.51
C ALA A 105 -2.30 19.93 15.10
N CYS A 106 -2.25 18.91 15.95
CA CYS A 106 -1.61 17.64 15.65
C CYS A 106 -2.27 16.93 14.45
N LEU A 107 -3.61 16.90 14.39
CA LEU A 107 -4.33 16.29 13.28
C LEU A 107 -4.02 16.99 11.95
N VAL A 108 -3.96 18.33 11.93
CA VAL A 108 -3.60 19.10 10.74
C VAL A 108 -2.16 18.79 10.32
N ILE A 109 -1.20 18.80 11.26
CA ILE A 109 0.20 18.50 10.95
C ILE A 109 0.36 17.07 10.40
N LEU A 110 -0.32 16.09 11.00
CA LEU A 110 -0.30 14.72 10.52
C LEU A 110 -0.96 14.55 9.15
N ALA A 111 -1.98 15.36 8.84
CA ALA A 111 -2.65 15.28 7.55
C ALA A 111 -1.83 15.91 6.41
N LEU A 112 -0.88 16.82 6.69
CA LEU A 112 -0.13 17.52 5.66
C LEU A 112 0.58 16.58 4.66
N PRO A 113 1.34 15.55 5.08
CA PRO A 113 1.97 14.64 4.12
C PRO A 113 0.95 13.96 3.19
N LEU A 114 -0.20 13.53 3.71
CA LEU A 114 -1.24 12.84 2.94
C LEU A 114 -1.94 13.73 1.90
N LEU A 115 -1.92 15.03 2.10
CA LEU A 115 -2.53 15.99 1.17
C LEU A 115 -1.62 16.33 -0.03
N ILE A 116 -0.35 15.93 0.03
CA ILE A 116 0.60 16.17 -1.07
C ILE A 116 0.36 15.11 -2.15
N PRO A 117 0.15 15.51 -3.42
CA PRO A 117 0.02 14.56 -4.52
C PRO A 117 1.27 13.67 -4.69
N TRP A 118 1.09 12.41 -5.01
CA TRP A 118 2.15 11.39 -5.08
C TRP A 118 3.34 11.76 -5.97
N ASN A 119 3.08 12.35 -7.14
CA ASN A 119 4.14 12.84 -8.03
C ASN A 119 4.94 14.00 -7.41
N VAL A 120 4.30 14.86 -6.61
CA VAL A 120 4.96 15.95 -5.89
C VAL A 120 5.81 15.40 -4.75
N VAL A 121 5.32 14.39 -4.02
CA VAL A 121 6.11 13.67 -3.00
C VAL A 121 7.39 13.14 -3.62
N GLY A 122 7.28 12.39 -4.72
CA GLY A 122 8.46 11.88 -5.44
C GLY A 122 9.43 12.99 -5.84
N THR A 123 8.93 14.11 -6.38
CA THR A 123 9.77 15.25 -6.80
C THR A 123 10.45 15.93 -5.61
N ILE A 124 9.74 16.12 -4.48
CA ILE A 124 10.32 16.68 -3.26
C ILE A 124 11.50 15.81 -2.80
N TRP A 125 11.31 14.50 -2.69
CA TRP A 125 12.33 13.57 -2.23
C TRP A 125 13.47 13.40 -3.23
N GLN A 126 13.18 13.47 -4.54
CA GLN A 126 14.19 13.48 -5.58
C GLN A 126 15.16 14.64 -5.42
N ILE A 127 14.65 15.87 -5.20
CA ILE A 127 15.49 17.07 -5.02
C ILE A 127 16.14 17.05 -3.64
N PHE A 128 15.39 16.75 -2.59
CA PHE A 128 15.84 16.75 -1.20
C PHE A 128 16.99 15.77 -0.94
N GLY A 129 16.92 14.57 -1.56
CA GLY A 129 17.91 13.52 -1.43
C GLY A 129 19.15 13.69 -2.33
N ARG A 130 19.16 14.61 -3.29
CA ARG A 130 20.31 14.74 -4.21
C ARG A 130 21.61 15.02 -3.47
N PRO A 131 22.70 14.29 -3.81
CA PRO A 131 24.00 14.46 -3.11
C PRO A 131 24.67 15.79 -3.40
N ASP A 132 24.36 16.45 -4.55
CA ASP A 132 24.99 17.67 -5.03
C ASP A 132 24.28 18.95 -4.56
N ILE A 133 22.95 18.96 -4.52
CA ILE A 133 22.14 20.17 -4.23
C ILE A 133 21.07 19.94 -3.16
N GLY A 134 20.80 18.68 -2.80
CA GLY A 134 19.75 18.33 -1.84
C GLY A 134 20.19 18.51 -0.40
N LEU A 135 19.31 19.06 0.44
CA LEU A 135 19.62 19.28 1.86
C LEU A 135 19.98 17.96 2.57
N LEU A 136 19.21 16.89 2.36
CA LEU A 136 19.47 15.59 2.97
C LEU A 136 20.81 15.01 2.49
N GLY A 137 21.03 15.01 1.17
CA GLY A 137 22.28 14.53 0.59
C GLY A 137 23.49 15.30 1.10
N TYR A 138 23.39 16.63 1.13
CA TYR A 138 24.46 17.49 1.65
C TYR A 138 24.75 17.22 3.13
N VAL A 139 23.73 17.15 3.98
CA VAL A 139 23.91 16.91 5.42
C VAL A 139 24.53 15.55 5.68
N LEU A 140 24.03 14.48 5.05
CA LEU A 140 24.57 13.13 5.23
C LEU A 140 26.03 13.04 4.80
N ASN A 141 26.37 13.61 3.64
CA ASN A 141 27.75 13.62 3.15
C ASN A 141 28.68 14.50 4.02
N SER A 142 28.17 15.60 4.60
CA SER A 142 28.97 16.48 5.48
C SER A 142 29.35 15.83 6.82
N ILE A 143 28.53 14.89 7.30
CA ILE A 143 28.83 14.11 8.52
C ILE A 143 29.60 12.82 8.24
N GLY A 144 30.04 12.62 7.01
CA GLY A 144 30.89 11.49 6.60
C GLY A 144 30.14 10.25 6.13
N ILE A 145 28.81 10.32 5.96
CA ILE A 145 28.00 9.25 5.34
C ILE A 145 28.03 9.46 3.83
N ASN A 146 28.66 8.53 3.10
CA ASN A 146 28.75 8.60 1.64
C ASN A 146 27.42 8.21 1.01
N TYR A 147 26.45 9.12 1.02
CA TYR A 147 25.10 8.91 0.53
C TYR A 147 24.94 9.36 -0.93
N ASN A 148 24.43 8.45 -1.78
CA ASN A 148 24.08 8.75 -3.16
C ASN A 148 23.03 7.75 -3.70
N TYR A 149 21.75 8.08 -3.59
CA TYR A 149 20.66 7.22 -4.04
C TYR A 149 20.63 7.01 -5.58
N VAL A 150 21.32 7.83 -6.35
CA VAL A 150 21.36 7.69 -7.82
C VAL A 150 22.28 6.54 -8.24
N SER A 151 23.38 6.32 -7.51
CA SER A 151 24.41 5.33 -7.85
C SER A 151 24.50 4.14 -6.90
N ASN A 152 23.98 4.26 -5.69
CA ASN A 152 24.06 3.22 -4.66
C ASN A 152 22.67 2.59 -4.44
N GLU A 153 22.58 1.27 -4.56
CA GLU A 153 21.34 0.51 -4.40
C GLU A 153 20.75 0.61 -3.00
N PHE A 154 21.59 0.54 -1.97
CA PHE A 154 21.14 0.64 -0.58
C PHE A 154 20.56 2.03 -0.29
N ASP A 155 21.22 3.08 -0.75
CA ASP A 155 20.74 4.45 -0.57
C ASP A 155 19.43 4.71 -1.33
N ALA A 156 19.28 4.12 -2.53
CA ALA A 156 18.05 4.19 -3.30
C ALA A 156 16.88 3.52 -2.56
N TRP A 157 17.09 2.32 -2.03
CA TRP A 157 16.10 1.63 -1.20
C TRP A 157 15.77 2.40 0.06
N ALA A 158 16.77 2.89 0.80
CA ALA A 158 16.58 3.68 2.00
C ALA A 158 15.75 4.93 1.71
N THR A 159 16.07 5.63 0.60
CA THR A 159 15.34 6.84 0.21
C THR A 159 13.87 6.54 -0.11
N VAL A 160 13.58 5.49 -0.89
CA VAL A 160 12.21 5.11 -1.24
C VAL A 160 11.43 4.67 0.00
N ILE A 161 12.03 3.89 0.89
CA ILE A 161 11.39 3.44 2.15
C ILE A 161 11.10 4.63 3.06
N VAL A 162 12.08 5.51 3.30
CA VAL A 162 11.89 6.68 4.20
C VAL A 162 10.85 7.64 3.63
N MET A 163 10.85 7.85 2.33
CA MET A 163 9.84 8.65 1.63
C MET A 163 8.43 8.10 1.86
N ASP A 164 8.23 6.81 1.64
CA ASP A 164 6.92 6.15 1.79
C ASP A 164 6.47 6.15 3.25
N VAL A 165 7.35 5.80 4.19
CA VAL A 165 7.09 5.85 5.63
C VAL A 165 6.71 7.28 6.08
N TRP A 166 7.42 8.30 5.62
CA TRP A 166 7.09 9.69 5.93
C TRP A 166 5.69 10.08 5.41
N HIS A 167 5.37 9.69 4.19
CA HIS A 167 4.09 10.03 3.56
C HIS A 167 2.91 9.32 4.24
N TRP A 168 3.04 8.01 4.49
CA TRP A 168 1.92 7.15 4.84
C TRP A 168 1.76 6.81 6.34
N THR A 169 2.79 7.00 7.16
CA THR A 169 2.66 6.82 8.63
C THR A 169 1.52 7.66 9.19
N SER A 170 1.27 8.82 8.61
CA SER A 170 0.17 9.72 8.98
C SER A 170 -1.20 9.04 8.87
N LEU A 171 -1.46 8.25 7.82
CA LEU A 171 -2.71 7.50 7.66
C LEU A 171 -2.88 6.49 8.79
N VAL A 172 -1.85 5.70 9.07
CA VAL A 172 -1.88 4.71 10.15
C VAL A 172 -2.11 5.39 11.49
N ALA A 173 -1.41 6.49 11.75
CA ALA A 173 -1.54 7.26 13.00
C ALA A 173 -2.96 7.83 13.18
N LEU A 174 -3.54 8.40 12.14
CA LEU A 174 -4.91 8.95 12.19
C LEU A 174 -5.95 7.85 12.42
N LEU A 175 -5.82 6.71 11.75
CA LEU A 175 -6.71 5.57 11.95
C LEU A 175 -6.57 5.00 13.37
N CYS A 176 -5.35 4.80 13.86
CA CYS A 176 -5.09 4.35 15.23
C CYS A 176 -5.64 5.34 16.26
N TYR A 177 -5.45 6.64 16.04
CA TYR A 177 -6.00 7.66 16.93
C TYR A 177 -7.53 7.63 16.98
N ALA A 178 -8.20 7.49 15.85
CA ALA A 178 -9.65 7.31 15.80
C ALA A 178 -10.10 6.05 16.55
N GLY A 179 -9.35 4.94 16.40
CA GLY A 179 -9.58 3.71 17.15
C GLY A 179 -9.42 3.90 18.66
N LEU A 180 -8.37 4.60 19.10
CA LEU A 180 -8.15 4.91 20.54
C LEU A 180 -9.27 5.78 21.12
N LYS A 181 -9.73 6.78 20.35
CA LYS A 181 -10.83 7.66 20.77
C LYS A 181 -12.18 6.96 20.85
N SER A 182 -12.37 5.85 20.18
CA SER A 182 -13.60 5.06 20.26
C SER A 182 -13.71 4.20 21.53
N ILE A 183 -12.63 4.08 22.30
CA ILE A 183 -12.60 3.29 23.54
C ILE A 183 -13.27 4.10 24.67
N PRO A 184 -14.36 3.57 25.29
CA PRO A 184 -15.02 4.27 26.40
C PRO A 184 -14.09 4.50 27.60
N ASP A 185 -14.22 5.68 28.23
CA ASP A 185 -13.39 6.06 29.39
C ASP A 185 -13.51 5.11 30.59
N ALA A 186 -14.64 4.41 30.71
CA ALA A 186 -14.85 3.41 31.77
C ALA A 186 -13.76 2.33 31.81
N TYR A 187 -13.19 1.95 30.65
CA TYR A 187 -12.07 0.98 30.62
C TYR A 187 -10.79 1.55 31.24
N TYR A 188 -10.53 2.84 31.01
CA TYR A 188 -9.36 3.52 31.56
C TYR A 188 -9.53 3.78 33.07
N GLN A 189 -10.74 4.12 33.50
CA GLN A 189 -11.08 4.30 34.91
C GLN A 189 -10.91 2.99 35.70
N ALA A 190 -11.44 1.87 35.16
CA ALA A 190 -11.27 0.55 35.76
C ALA A 190 -9.77 0.18 35.89
N ALA A 191 -9.01 0.35 34.79
CA ALA A 191 -7.57 0.08 34.80
C ALA A 191 -6.80 0.95 35.80
N GLN A 192 -7.25 2.18 36.04
CA GLN A 192 -6.66 3.08 37.04
C GLN A 192 -6.96 2.62 38.46
N ILE A 193 -8.18 2.13 38.73
CA ILE A 193 -8.57 1.55 40.05
C ILE A 193 -7.74 0.29 40.31
N ASP A 194 -7.54 -0.55 39.29
CA ASP A 194 -6.73 -1.79 39.39
C ASP A 194 -5.22 -1.52 39.46
N GLY A 195 -4.77 -0.27 39.37
CA GLY A 195 -3.34 0.09 39.38
C GLY A 195 -2.57 -0.44 38.17
N ALA A 196 -3.24 -0.65 37.04
CA ALA A 196 -2.64 -1.24 35.82
C ALA A 196 -1.53 -0.34 35.25
N SER A 197 -0.41 -0.96 34.85
CA SER A 197 0.69 -0.27 34.19
C SER A 197 0.29 0.20 32.79
N ARG A 198 1.01 1.20 32.24
CA ARG A 198 0.78 1.67 30.86
C ARG A 198 0.87 0.55 29.84
N TRP A 199 1.80 -0.39 30.02
CA TRP A 199 1.93 -1.55 29.13
C TRP A 199 0.74 -2.50 29.26
N ALA A 200 0.23 -2.74 30.47
CA ALA A 200 -0.98 -3.55 30.68
C ALA A 200 -2.22 -2.90 30.02
N VAL A 201 -2.38 -1.57 30.16
CA VAL A 201 -3.45 -0.83 29.48
C VAL A 201 -3.32 -0.95 27.96
N PHE A 202 -2.11 -0.80 27.42
CA PHE A 202 -1.88 -0.95 25.98
C PHE A 202 -2.21 -2.36 25.50
N SER A 203 -1.64 -3.38 26.12
CA SER A 203 -1.75 -4.77 25.64
C SER A 203 -3.13 -5.39 25.88
N ALA A 204 -3.80 -5.06 27.01
CA ALA A 204 -5.07 -5.67 27.41
C ALA A 204 -6.31 -4.86 26.96
N ILE A 205 -6.18 -3.54 26.74
CA ILE A 205 -7.32 -2.68 26.42
C ILE A 205 -7.16 -2.06 25.02
N GLN A 206 -6.11 -1.26 24.83
CA GLN A 206 -5.97 -0.43 23.63
C GLN A 206 -5.77 -1.28 22.37
N LEU A 207 -4.78 -2.15 22.36
CA LEU A 207 -4.44 -2.98 21.22
C LEU A 207 -5.58 -3.92 20.79
N PRO A 208 -6.24 -4.66 21.72
CA PRO A 208 -7.39 -5.49 21.35
C PRO A 208 -8.60 -4.70 20.83
N LYS A 209 -8.85 -3.50 21.39
CA LYS A 209 -9.97 -2.65 20.95
C LYS A 209 -9.69 -2.00 19.60
N MET A 210 -8.43 -1.68 19.28
CA MET A 210 -8.01 -1.13 18.00
C MET A 210 -7.87 -2.19 16.89
N ASN A 211 -7.94 -3.47 17.20
CA ASN A 211 -7.62 -4.55 16.25
C ASN A 211 -8.35 -4.40 14.90
N ARG A 212 -9.64 -4.06 14.91
CA ARG A 212 -10.41 -3.86 13.66
C ARG A 212 -9.89 -2.68 12.83
N VAL A 213 -9.50 -1.60 13.49
CA VAL A 213 -8.97 -0.40 12.81
C VAL A 213 -7.57 -0.67 12.28
N LEU A 214 -6.74 -1.36 13.07
CA LEU A 214 -5.42 -1.82 12.65
C LEU A 214 -5.50 -2.74 11.44
N LEU A 215 -6.46 -3.66 11.44
CA LEU A 215 -6.72 -4.53 10.29
C LEU A 215 -6.99 -3.70 9.03
N ILE A 216 -7.87 -2.71 9.12
CA ILE A 216 -8.18 -1.82 7.98
C ILE A 216 -6.93 -1.05 7.55
N ALA A 217 -6.18 -0.49 8.49
CA ALA A 217 -4.96 0.26 8.19
C ALA A 217 -3.92 -0.59 7.47
N VAL A 218 -3.66 -1.79 7.98
CA VAL A 218 -2.67 -2.71 7.39
C VAL A 218 -3.12 -3.21 6.01
N LEU A 219 -4.41 -3.54 5.83
CA LEU A 219 -4.94 -3.95 4.52
C LEU A 219 -4.82 -2.82 3.49
N LEU A 220 -5.25 -1.60 3.84
CA LEU A 220 -5.14 -0.45 2.93
C LEU A 220 -3.69 -0.19 2.55
N ARG A 221 -2.78 -0.19 3.54
CA ARG A 221 -1.36 0.05 3.28
C ARG A 221 -0.70 -1.07 2.48
N PHE A 222 -1.05 -2.33 2.76
CA PHE A 222 -0.56 -3.45 1.97
C PHE A 222 -0.98 -3.31 0.50
N MET A 223 -2.26 -3.06 0.23
CA MET A 223 -2.76 -2.91 -1.14
C MET A 223 -2.07 -1.77 -1.87
N ASP A 224 -1.94 -0.61 -1.22
CA ASP A 224 -1.32 0.57 -1.80
C ASP A 224 0.18 0.35 -2.06
N SER A 225 0.92 -0.13 -1.07
CA SER A 225 2.35 -0.40 -1.19
C SER A 225 2.68 -1.47 -2.24
N PHE A 226 1.79 -2.44 -2.39
CA PHE A 226 1.97 -3.47 -3.41
C PHE A 226 1.77 -2.94 -4.83
N MET A 227 0.98 -1.87 -5.00
CA MET A 227 0.72 -1.22 -6.29
C MET A 227 1.56 0.05 -6.51
N ILE A 228 2.55 0.29 -5.65
CA ILE A 228 3.36 1.53 -5.70
C ILE A 228 4.03 1.72 -7.07
N TYR A 229 3.91 2.92 -7.62
CA TYR A 229 4.50 3.28 -8.92
C TYR A 229 5.09 4.68 -8.92
N THR A 230 4.25 5.68 -8.65
CA THR A 230 4.54 7.10 -8.97
C THR A 230 5.76 7.63 -8.22
N GLU A 231 5.81 7.45 -6.92
CA GLU A 231 6.85 8.02 -6.06
C GLU A 231 8.23 7.39 -6.34
N PRO A 232 8.40 6.05 -6.33
CA PRO A 232 9.69 5.46 -6.62
C PRO A 232 10.10 5.65 -8.08
N PHE A 233 9.14 5.72 -9.02
CA PHE A 233 9.47 6.02 -10.41
C PHE A 233 10.03 7.44 -10.57
N VAL A 234 9.43 8.44 -9.91
CA VAL A 234 9.92 9.83 -9.96
C VAL A 234 11.30 9.94 -9.30
N VAL A 235 11.53 9.27 -8.16
CA VAL A 235 12.80 9.37 -7.41
C VAL A 235 13.93 8.66 -8.15
N THR A 236 13.74 7.40 -8.53
CA THR A 236 14.82 6.51 -9.01
C THR A 236 14.66 6.02 -10.45
N GLY A 237 13.46 6.13 -11.05
CA GLY A 237 13.14 5.49 -12.32
C GLY A 237 13.23 3.96 -12.31
N GLY A 238 13.34 3.37 -11.09
CA GLY A 238 13.58 1.94 -10.89
C GLY A 238 15.05 1.56 -10.70
N GLY A 239 15.96 2.56 -10.68
CA GLY A 239 17.41 2.39 -10.53
C GLY A 239 17.93 2.47 -9.10
N PRO A 240 19.28 2.42 -8.91
CA PRO A 240 20.29 2.17 -9.95
C PRO A 240 20.18 0.75 -10.54
N GLY A 241 20.49 0.61 -11.82
CA GLY A 241 20.21 -0.63 -12.56
C GLY A 241 18.71 -0.94 -12.57
N ASN A 242 18.30 -2.01 -11.90
CA ASN A 242 16.90 -2.40 -11.68
C ASN A 242 16.58 -2.60 -10.20
N SER A 243 17.40 -2.04 -9.28
CA SER A 243 17.32 -2.33 -7.84
C SER A 243 15.98 -1.94 -7.22
N THR A 244 15.35 -0.85 -7.67
CA THR A 244 14.04 -0.37 -7.22
C THR A 244 12.96 -0.53 -8.29
N THR A 245 13.14 -1.40 -9.27
CA THR A 245 12.13 -1.69 -10.28
C THR A 245 11.07 -2.63 -9.70
N PHE A 246 9.95 -2.07 -9.28
CA PHE A 246 8.75 -2.79 -8.83
C PHE A 246 7.96 -3.33 -10.02
N VAL A 247 7.00 -4.25 -9.79
CA VAL A 247 6.18 -4.84 -10.87
C VAL A 247 5.41 -3.78 -11.65
N SER A 248 4.88 -2.77 -10.98
CA SER A 248 4.19 -1.64 -11.61
C SER A 248 5.10 -0.83 -12.52
N ILE A 249 6.36 -0.63 -12.13
CA ILE A 249 7.38 0.06 -12.96
C ILE A 249 7.77 -0.83 -14.14
N GLU A 250 7.98 -2.13 -13.93
CA GLU A 250 8.27 -3.09 -15.00
C GLU A 250 7.14 -3.13 -16.02
N LEU A 251 5.89 -3.20 -15.56
CA LEU A 251 4.70 -3.18 -16.41
C LEU A 251 4.67 -1.94 -17.31
N VAL A 252 4.90 -0.76 -16.74
CA VAL A 252 4.90 0.50 -17.51
C VAL A 252 6.07 0.56 -18.49
N LYS A 253 7.26 0.06 -18.10
CA LYS A 253 8.41 -0.04 -19.01
C LYS A 253 8.10 -0.93 -20.22
N ILE A 254 7.43 -2.08 -20.02
CA ILE A 254 7.04 -2.99 -21.10
C ILE A 254 5.93 -2.35 -21.96
N ALA A 255 4.86 -1.83 -21.32
CA ALA A 255 3.70 -1.30 -22.04
C ALA A 255 4.02 -0.04 -22.84
N LEU A 256 4.67 0.95 -22.21
CA LEU A 256 4.87 2.28 -22.77
C LEU A 256 6.31 2.52 -23.25
N GLY A 257 7.30 1.88 -22.64
CA GLY A 257 8.69 2.02 -23.03
C GLY A 257 9.06 1.13 -24.23
N GLN A 258 8.56 -0.12 -24.23
CA GLN A 258 8.82 -1.10 -25.30
C GLN A 258 7.67 -1.21 -26.29
N PHE A 259 6.50 -0.63 -25.99
CA PHE A 259 5.25 -0.76 -26.75
C PHE A 259 4.77 -2.20 -26.94
N ASP A 260 5.18 -3.11 -26.03
CA ASP A 260 4.75 -4.51 -26.03
C ASP A 260 3.51 -4.68 -25.15
N VAL A 261 2.37 -4.27 -25.71
CA VAL A 261 1.11 -4.22 -24.97
C VAL A 261 0.61 -5.63 -24.61
N GLY A 262 0.91 -6.64 -25.43
CA GLY A 262 0.49 -8.02 -25.18
C GLY A 262 1.14 -8.60 -23.93
N LYS A 263 2.47 -8.49 -23.81
CA LYS A 263 3.22 -8.92 -22.62
C LYS A 263 2.80 -8.14 -21.38
N ALA A 264 2.68 -6.81 -21.51
CA ALA A 264 2.26 -5.96 -20.41
C ALA A 264 0.85 -6.32 -19.91
N ALA A 265 -0.08 -6.61 -20.83
CA ALA A 265 -1.44 -7.02 -20.47
C ALA A 265 -1.45 -8.37 -19.73
N ALA A 266 -0.69 -9.37 -20.19
CA ALA A 266 -0.55 -10.64 -19.51
C ALA A 266 0.04 -10.47 -18.09
N LEU A 267 1.11 -9.67 -17.97
CA LEU A 267 1.74 -9.33 -16.69
C LEU A 267 0.75 -8.64 -15.76
N SER A 268 -0.04 -7.67 -16.26
CA SER A 268 -1.01 -6.93 -15.45
C SER A 268 -2.11 -7.84 -14.91
N ILE A 269 -2.61 -8.80 -15.69
CA ILE A 269 -3.61 -9.79 -15.25
C ILE A 269 -3.05 -10.65 -14.12
N VAL A 270 -1.87 -11.25 -14.32
CA VAL A 270 -1.26 -12.12 -13.30
C VAL A 270 -0.96 -11.32 -12.03
N TYR A 271 -0.41 -10.14 -12.16
CA TYR A 271 -0.14 -9.27 -11.03
C TYR A 271 -1.40 -8.89 -10.25
N ASN A 272 -2.47 -8.51 -10.95
CA ASN A 272 -3.75 -8.20 -10.31
C ASN A 272 -4.37 -9.41 -9.60
N LEU A 273 -4.28 -10.60 -10.19
CA LEU A 273 -4.72 -11.85 -9.54
C LEU A 273 -3.92 -12.14 -8.27
N ILE A 274 -2.60 -11.94 -8.28
CA ILE A 274 -1.77 -12.10 -7.09
C ILE A 274 -2.22 -11.13 -6.00
N ILE A 275 -2.46 -9.85 -6.33
CA ILE A 275 -2.93 -8.84 -5.36
C ILE A 275 -4.25 -9.30 -4.74
N ILE A 276 -5.23 -9.72 -5.54
CA ILE A 276 -6.53 -10.17 -5.06
C ILE A 276 -6.38 -11.37 -4.12
N ILE A 277 -5.58 -12.37 -4.50
CA ILE A 277 -5.36 -13.57 -3.68
C ILE A 277 -4.70 -13.20 -2.36
N VAL A 278 -3.65 -12.41 -2.38
CA VAL A 278 -2.92 -12.00 -1.16
C VAL A 278 -3.83 -11.17 -0.25
N CYS A 279 -4.59 -10.22 -0.80
CA CYS A 279 -5.56 -9.44 -0.04
C CYS A 279 -6.66 -10.32 0.58
N TRP A 280 -7.17 -11.31 -0.17
CA TRP A 280 -8.17 -12.25 0.33
C TRP A 280 -7.63 -13.13 1.46
N VAL A 281 -6.44 -13.69 1.29
CA VAL A 281 -5.76 -14.48 2.33
C VAL A 281 -5.55 -13.64 3.58
N PHE A 282 -5.01 -12.43 3.41
CA PHE A 282 -4.74 -11.52 4.51
C PHE A 282 -6.02 -11.16 5.27
N TYR A 283 -7.08 -10.79 4.54
CA TYR A 283 -8.41 -10.51 5.12
C TYR A 283 -8.95 -11.71 5.90
N THR A 284 -8.88 -12.92 5.33
CA THR A 284 -9.39 -14.14 5.95
C THR A 284 -8.63 -14.48 7.25
N VAL A 285 -7.30 -14.41 7.22
CA VAL A 285 -6.48 -14.65 8.41
C VAL A 285 -6.80 -13.64 9.51
N MET A 286 -6.86 -12.36 9.18
CA MET A 286 -7.11 -11.30 10.15
C MET A 286 -8.52 -11.33 10.75
N THR A 287 -9.54 -11.69 9.97
CA THR A 287 -10.93 -11.82 10.47
C THR A 287 -11.10 -13.03 11.38
N ASN A 288 -10.44 -14.15 11.07
CA ASN A 288 -10.51 -15.36 11.90
C ASN A 288 -9.81 -15.16 13.26
N VAL A 289 -8.65 -14.50 13.28
CA VAL A 289 -7.95 -14.16 14.52
C VAL A 289 -8.81 -13.24 15.41
N GLY A 290 -9.70 -12.42 14.83
CA GLY A 290 -10.64 -11.58 15.58
C GLY A 290 -11.89 -12.31 16.10
N ALA A 291 -12.28 -13.41 15.46
CA ALA A 291 -13.51 -14.17 15.80
C ALA A 291 -13.34 -15.12 16.99
N GLU A 292 -12.16 -15.69 17.20
CA GLU A 292 -11.90 -16.64 18.30
C GLU A 292 -11.95 -16.06 19.72
N ARG A 293 -12.14 -14.74 19.86
CA ARG A 293 -12.14 -14.06 21.18
C ARG A 293 -13.52 -13.63 21.68
N VAL A 294 -14.60 -14.03 21.05
CA VAL A 294 -15.94 -13.85 21.59
C VAL A 294 -16.31 -15.12 22.36
N PRO A 295 -16.26 -15.14 23.70
CA PRO A 295 -16.77 -16.29 24.45
C PRO A 295 -18.26 -16.42 24.13
N GLU A 296 -18.70 -17.60 23.67
CA GLU A 296 -20.11 -17.96 23.64
C GLU A 296 -20.70 -17.61 25.01
N LYS A 297 -21.64 -16.67 25.01
CA LYS A 297 -22.48 -16.47 26.21
C LYS A 297 -23.23 -17.76 26.40
N GLY A 298 -22.78 -18.55 27.37
CA GLY A 298 -23.51 -19.70 27.86
C GLY A 298 -24.91 -19.21 28.21
N VAL A 299 -25.89 -19.74 27.49
CA VAL A 299 -27.30 -19.67 27.84
C VAL A 299 -27.42 -20.59 29.05
N ALA A 300 -27.58 -19.98 30.23
CA ALA A 300 -28.08 -20.66 31.43
C ALA A 300 -29.50 -20.16 31.69
#